data_2f034f75da898a856de2922a97aa3f37
#
_entry.id   2f034f75da898a856de2922a97aa3f37
#
_cell.length_a   1.000
_cell.length_b   1.000
_cell.length_c   1.000
_cell.angle_alpha   90.00
_cell.angle_beta   90.00
_cell.angle_gamma   90.00
#
_symmetry.space_group_name_H-M   'P 1'
#
loop_
_entity.id
_entity.type
_entity.pdbx_description
1 polymer ?
#
loop_
_entity_poly.entity_id
_entity_poly.type
_entity_poly.pdbx_seq_one_letter_code
_entity_poly.pdbx_strand_id
1 'polypeptide(L)'
;MIQLTNFTKSYSSKSPFAVSDINMTCEKGCITGILGLNGAGKTTILKAITARHFATSGSVLVEGIEAGENAEQVRNLTGFVEEEPKLPGEYTVEEYLNMVASLHGQKIPCMDAGTRAKREFSERKFSYESKNPRTDFLFEESVWQYENSLSISDLLPKKIKTLSKGQRQRVNFAQALIYNPSVLVLDEPASGLDPAQIINMRSLVKSLKADHTILLSTHLMQEVDSLCDKVYILHEGKIAASGRPDEIASQFKCKNLEEAFFKITSASDIVGEQK
;
A
#
# COMPACT_ATOMS: atom_id res chain seq x y z
N MET A 1 -2.22 -8.37 -10.63
CA MET A 1 -0.87 -8.13 -11.21
C MET A 1 -0.70 -6.65 -11.59
N ILE A 2 0.45 -6.08 -11.30
CA ILE A 2 0.81 -4.71 -11.73
C ILE A 2 1.92 -4.83 -12.77
N GLN A 3 1.87 -4.03 -13.84
CA GLN A 3 2.91 -3.97 -14.86
C GLN A 3 3.15 -2.53 -15.30
N LEU A 4 4.40 -2.09 -15.24
CA LEU A 4 4.87 -0.83 -15.82
C LEU A 4 5.80 -1.15 -16.99
N THR A 5 5.59 -0.49 -18.13
CA THR A 5 6.40 -0.65 -19.33
C THR A 5 6.86 0.72 -19.80
N ASN A 6 8.19 0.93 -19.78
CA ASN A 6 8.87 2.19 -20.16
C ASN A 6 8.24 3.42 -19.49
N PHE A 7 7.68 3.23 -18.26
CA PHE A 7 6.97 4.28 -17.54
C PHE A 7 7.91 5.44 -17.21
N THR A 8 7.53 6.62 -17.65
CA THR A 8 8.26 7.86 -17.42
C THR A 8 7.30 8.94 -16.92
N LYS A 9 7.71 9.70 -15.88
CA LYS A 9 6.94 10.82 -15.34
C LYS A 9 7.78 12.06 -15.15
N SER A 10 7.32 13.16 -15.74
CA SER A 10 7.77 14.51 -15.44
C SER A 10 6.60 15.34 -14.91
N TYR A 11 6.84 16.21 -13.95
CA TYR A 11 5.84 17.15 -13.41
C TYR A 11 5.88 18.51 -14.10
N SER A 12 6.93 18.79 -14.87
CA SER A 12 7.10 20.05 -15.60
C SER A 12 7.95 19.80 -16.84
N SER A 13 7.65 20.48 -17.94
CA SER A 13 8.47 20.45 -19.16
C SER A 13 9.90 21.02 -18.97
N LYS A 14 10.13 21.76 -17.88
CA LYS A 14 11.42 22.39 -17.55
C LYS A 14 12.17 21.66 -16.43
N SER A 15 11.59 20.65 -15.81
CA SER A 15 12.21 19.88 -14.73
C SER A 15 12.71 18.53 -15.24
N PRO A 16 13.76 17.94 -14.64
CA PRO A 16 14.17 16.57 -14.93
C PRO A 16 13.01 15.60 -14.64
N PHE A 17 13.07 14.43 -15.23
CA PHE A 17 12.08 13.38 -14.96
C PHE A 17 12.15 12.97 -13.49
N ALA A 18 10.98 12.86 -12.86
CA ALA A 18 10.89 12.30 -11.52
C ALA A 18 11.20 10.80 -11.52
N VAL A 19 10.81 10.12 -12.60
CA VAL A 19 11.18 8.74 -12.92
C VAL A 19 11.26 8.58 -14.42
N SER A 20 12.17 7.73 -14.92
CA SER A 20 12.41 7.51 -16.34
C SER A 20 12.63 6.05 -16.65
N ASP A 21 11.92 5.56 -17.68
CA ASP A 21 12.06 4.21 -18.23
C ASP A 21 11.91 3.10 -17.18
N ILE A 22 10.90 3.21 -16.34
CA ILE A 22 10.61 2.21 -15.31
C ILE A 22 9.92 1.00 -15.94
N ASN A 23 10.56 -0.15 -15.80
CA ASN A 23 10.05 -1.45 -16.21
C ASN A 23 9.96 -2.36 -14.98
N MET A 24 8.73 -2.66 -14.52
CA MET A 24 8.52 -3.50 -13.33
C MET A 24 7.23 -4.30 -13.39
N THR A 25 7.21 -5.42 -12.69
CA THR A 25 6.04 -6.28 -12.51
C THR A 25 5.89 -6.68 -11.06
N CYS A 26 4.63 -6.66 -10.58
CA CYS A 26 4.27 -7.21 -9.27
C CYS A 26 3.22 -8.30 -9.48
N GLU A 27 3.49 -9.47 -8.98
CA GLU A 27 2.65 -10.65 -9.15
C GLU A 27 1.74 -10.86 -7.93
N LYS A 28 0.59 -11.51 -8.13
CA LYS A 28 -0.27 -11.93 -7.03
C LYS A 28 0.45 -12.98 -6.18
N GLY A 29 0.22 -12.96 -4.88
CA GLY A 29 0.90 -13.86 -3.95
C GLY A 29 2.36 -13.50 -3.66
N CYS A 30 2.82 -12.34 -4.13
CA CYS A 30 4.16 -11.80 -3.86
C CYS A 30 4.07 -10.42 -3.21
N ILE A 31 4.96 -10.16 -2.25
CA ILE A 31 5.19 -8.82 -1.72
C ILE A 31 6.37 -8.24 -2.48
N THR A 32 6.11 -7.22 -3.30
CA THR A 32 7.14 -6.51 -4.06
C THR A 32 7.52 -5.23 -3.34
N GLY A 33 8.81 -4.99 -3.12
CA GLY A 33 9.34 -3.77 -2.51
C GLY A 33 9.91 -2.81 -3.55
N ILE A 34 9.73 -1.49 -3.36
CA ILE A 34 10.52 -0.44 -3.99
C ILE A 34 11.41 0.18 -2.91
N LEU A 35 12.70 -0.10 -2.99
CA LEU A 35 13.71 0.41 -2.07
C LEU A 35 14.42 1.60 -2.70
N GLY A 36 14.55 2.71 -1.97
CA GLY A 36 15.28 3.88 -2.46
C GLY A 36 15.31 5.02 -1.45
N LEU A 37 16.24 5.93 -1.61
CA LEU A 37 16.34 7.14 -0.79
C LEU A 37 15.12 8.06 -0.98
N ASN A 38 14.98 9.03 -0.08
CA ASN A 38 13.96 10.07 -0.23
C ASN A 38 14.25 10.87 -1.50
N GLY A 39 13.19 11.14 -2.28
CA GLY A 39 13.32 11.80 -3.57
C GLY A 39 13.67 10.89 -4.76
N ALA A 40 13.97 9.60 -4.56
CA ALA A 40 14.28 8.68 -5.65
C ALA A 40 13.14 8.44 -6.65
N GLY A 41 11.88 8.83 -6.32
CA GLY A 41 10.73 8.69 -7.19
C GLY A 41 9.73 7.59 -6.77
N LYS A 42 9.89 6.97 -5.58
CA LYS A 42 9.02 5.89 -5.08
C LYS A 42 7.53 6.27 -5.11
N THR A 43 7.17 7.34 -4.42
CA THR A 43 5.77 7.83 -4.35
C THR A 43 5.22 8.22 -5.72
N THR A 44 6.06 8.63 -6.68
CA THR A 44 5.63 8.90 -8.07
C THR A 44 5.14 7.63 -8.75
N ILE A 45 5.87 6.52 -8.59
CA ILE A 45 5.47 5.21 -9.11
C ILE A 45 4.17 4.74 -8.46
N LEU A 46 4.09 4.81 -7.11
CA LEU A 46 2.89 4.39 -6.38
C LEU A 46 1.64 5.17 -6.79
N LYS A 47 1.76 6.49 -6.96
CA LYS A 47 0.66 7.36 -7.41
C LYS A 47 0.22 7.08 -8.85
N ALA A 48 1.13 6.63 -9.73
CA ALA A 48 0.77 6.23 -11.08
C ALA A 48 -0.02 4.90 -11.07
N ILE A 49 0.40 3.92 -10.28
CA ILE A 49 -0.29 2.64 -10.12
C ILE A 49 -1.70 2.81 -9.54
N THR A 50 -1.87 3.74 -8.60
CA THR A 50 -3.19 4.06 -8.01
C THR A 50 -4.01 5.04 -8.84
N ALA A 51 -3.62 5.31 -10.10
CA ALA A 51 -4.27 6.24 -11.02
C ALA A 51 -4.52 7.65 -10.42
N ARG A 52 -3.61 8.11 -9.54
CA ARG A 52 -3.60 9.47 -8.98
C ARG A 52 -2.74 10.42 -9.82
N HIS A 53 -1.82 9.87 -10.61
CA HIS A 53 -1.02 10.57 -11.62
C HIS A 53 -0.98 9.75 -12.91
N PHE A 54 -0.91 10.44 -14.04
CA PHE A 54 -0.80 9.79 -15.34
C PHE A 54 0.66 9.79 -15.81
N ALA A 55 1.02 8.79 -16.62
CA ALA A 55 2.32 8.70 -17.28
C ALA A 55 2.55 9.92 -18.19
N THR A 56 3.80 10.36 -18.31
CA THR A 56 4.23 11.26 -19.39
C THR A 56 4.46 10.46 -20.65
N SER A 57 5.03 9.25 -20.52
CA SER A 57 5.14 8.23 -21.58
C SER A 57 5.24 6.83 -20.97
N GLY A 58 5.07 5.80 -21.79
CA GLY A 58 4.95 4.42 -21.34
C GLY A 58 3.55 4.07 -20.86
N SER A 59 3.38 2.90 -20.25
CA SER A 59 2.09 2.38 -19.78
C SER A 59 2.14 1.84 -18.37
N VAL A 60 0.98 1.88 -17.69
CA VAL A 60 0.77 1.34 -16.34
C VAL A 60 -0.48 0.49 -16.36
N LEU A 61 -0.33 -0.82 -16.28
CA LEU A 61 -1.41 -1.78 -16.22
C LEU A 61 -1.62 -2.29 -14.79
N VAL A 62 -2.86 -2.27 -14.34
CA VAL A 62 -3.29 -2.82 -13.05
C VAL A 62 -4.40 -3.82 -13.32
N GLU A 63 -4.18 -5.08 -13.00
CA GLU A 63 -5.08 -6.20 -13.37
C GLU A 63 -5.44 -6.19 -14.88
N GLY A 64 -4.47 -5.85 -15.74
CA GLY A 64 -4.65 -5.73 -17.19
C GLY A 64 -5.37 -4.47 -17.67
N ILE A 65 -5.72 -3.55 -16.77
CA ILE A 65 -6.43 -2.30 -17.08
C ILE A 65 -5.44 -1.16 -17.12
N GLU A 66 -5.45 -0.36 -18.20
CA GLU A 66 -4.59 0.82 -18.34
C GLU A 66 -5.05 1.96 -17.41
N ALA A 67 -4.16 2.34 -16.48
CA ALA A 67 -4.46 3.33 -15.45
C ALA A 67 -4.70 4.73 -16.02
N GLY A 68 -4.08 5.05 -17.15
CA GLY A 68 -4.26 6.34 -17.83
C GLY A 68 -5.65 6.54 -18.44
N GLU A 69 -6.26 5.46 -18.89
CA GLU A 69 -7.56 5.49 -19.58
C GLU A 69 -8.74 5.17 -18.65
N ASN A 70 -8.52 4.32 -17.66
CA ASN A 70 -9.58 3.76 -16.81
C ASN A 70 -9.31 4.00 -15.32
N ALA A 71 -9.00 5.25 -14.96
CA ALA A 71 -8.56 5.64 -13.63
C ALA A 71 -9.55 5.28 -12.51
N GLU A 72 -10.86 5.37 -12.75
CA GLU A 72 -11.89 5.01 -11.78
C GLU A 72 -11.89 3.50 -11.50
N GLN A 73 -11.84 2.69 -12.55
CA GLN A 73 -11.80 1.24 -12.41
C GLN A 73 -10.54 0.78 -11.68
N VAL A 74 -9.39 1.36 -12.01
CA VAL A 74 -8.12 1.07 -11.32
C VAL A 74 -8.20 1.48 -9.85
N ARG A 75 -8.76 2.63 -9.49
CA ARG A 75 -8.95 3.03 -8.08
C ARG A 75 -9.85 2.08 -7.30
N ASN A 76 -10.86 1.50 -7.93
CA ASN A 76 -11.72 0.49 -7.29
C ASN A 76 -11.02 -0.85 -7.07
N LEU A 77 -9.96 -1.14 -7.82
CA LEU A 77 -9.14 -2.35 -7.67
C LEU A 77 -7.94 -2.15 -6.74
N THR A 78 -7.60 -0.92 -6.36
CA THR A 78 -6.38 -0.59 -5.61
C THR A 78 -6.68 0.02 -4.25
N GLY A 79 -6.27 -0.65 -3.16
CA GLY A 79 -6.16 -0.07 -1.82
C GLY A 79 -4.85 0.71 -1.68
N PHE A 80 -4.91 1.93 -1.17
CA PHE A 80 -3.71 2.75 -0.98
C PHE A 80 -3.56 3.18 0.48
N VAL A 81 -2.45 2.77 1.09
CA VAL A 81 -2.01 3.20 2.41
C VAL A 81 -0.95 4.27 2.24
N GLU A 82 -1.28 5.51 2.55
CA GLU A 82 -0.37 6.65 2.45
C GLU A 82 0.58 6.72 3.65
N GLU A 83 1.80 7.22 3.47
CA GLU A 83 2.75 7.48 4.55
C GLU A 83 2.14 8.43 5.60
N GLU A 84 1.57 9.55 5.14
CA GLU A 84 0.88 10.52 5.97
C GLU A 84 -0.59 10.66 5.54
N PRO A 85 -1.49 9.84 6.10
CA PRO A 85 -2.88 9.84 5.67
C PRO A 85 -3.59 11.14 6.06
N LYS A 86 -4.17 11.82 5.07
CA LYS A 86 -4.99 13.03 5.25
C LYS A 86 -6.42 12.65 5.63
N LEU A 87 -6.59 12.08 6.80
CA LEU A 87 -7.91 11.66 7.29
C LEU A 87 -8.72 12.88 7.80
N PRO A 88 -10.04 12.95 7.53
CA PRO A 88 -10.88 14.07 7.94
C PRO A 88 -11.11 14.04 9.46
N GLY A 89 -10.48 14.96 10.18
CA GLY A 89 -10.40 14.96 11.64
C GLY A 89 -11.73 15.10 12.37
N GLU A 90 -12.76 15.70 11.77
CA GLU A 90 -14.06 15.94 12.42
C GLU A 90 -14.98 14.72 12.44
N TYR A 91 -14.75 13.76 11.56
CA TYR A 91 -15.50 12.50 11.53
C TYR A 91 -15.04 11.56 12.63
N THR A 92 -15.92 10.69 13.09
CA THR A 92 -15.54 9.48 13.80
C THR A 92 -14.91 8.49 12.80
N VAL A 93 -14.16 7.53 13.31
CA VAL A 93 -13.59 6.45 12.46
C VAL A 93 -14.70 5.69 11.75
N GLU A 94 -15.80 5.39 12.44
CA GLU A 94 -16.96 4.70 11.88
C GLU A 94 -17.60 5.50 10.74
N GLU A 95 -17.90 6.79 10.93
CA GLU A 95 -18.46 7.66 9.89
C GLU A 95 -17.55 7.71 8.65
N TYR A 96 -16.24 7.81 8.87
CA TYR A 96 -15.26 7.85 7.79
C TYR A 96 -15.20 6.54 7.01
N LEU A 97 -15.11 5.40 7.71
CA LEU A 97 -15.04 4.09 7.06
C LEU A 97 -16.34 3.78 6.30
N ASN A 98 -17.50 4.16 6.87
CA ASN A 98 -18.80 4.06 6.20
C ASN A 98 -18.85 4.89 4.91
N MET A 99 -18.32 6.10 4.94
CA MET A 99 -18.23 6.95 3.76
C MET A 99 -17.35 6.30 2.68
N VAL A 100 -16.15 5.81 3.05
CA VAL A 100 -15.24 5.16 2.10
C VAL A 100 -15.88 3.93 1.46
N ALA A 101 -16.49 3.05 2.27
CA ALA A 101 -17.16 1.85 1.77
C ALA A 101 -18.30 2.20 0.80
N SER A 102 -19.10 3.23 1.12
CA SER A 102 -20.20 3.69 0.26
C SER A 102 -19.71 4.22 -1.09
N LEU A 103 -18.57 4.91 -1.13
CA LEU A 103 -17.96 5.40 -2.37
C LEU A 103 -17.52 4.25 -3.30
N HIS A 104 -17.20 3.08 -2.74
CA HIS A 104 -16.87 1.86 -3.50
C HIS A 104 -18.07 0.91 -3.69
N GLY A 105 -19.30 1.41 -3.50
CA GLY A 105 -20.54 0.63 -3.68
C GLY A 105 -20.79 -0.43 -2.59
N GLN A 106 -20.03 -0.40 -1.50
CA GLN A 106 -20.23 -1.26 -0.34
C GLN A 106 -21.24 -0.61 0.60
N LYS A 107 -22.22 -1.39 1.08
CA LYS A 107 -23.12 -0.93 2.14
C LYS A 107 -22.62 -1.49 3.47
N ILE A 108 -22.27 -0.60 4.40
CA ILE A 108 -22.02 -1.00 5.79
C ILE A 108 -23.37 -1.07 6.50
N PRO A 109 -23.69 -2.18 7.20
CA PRO A 109 -24.84 -2.21 8.09
C PRO A 109 -24.66 -1.12 9.15
N CYS A 110 -25.66 -0.26 9.28
CA CYS A 110 -25.66 0.77 10.31
C CYS A 110 -25.62 0.08 11.67
N MET A 111 -24.51 0.19 12.40
CA MET A 111 -24.46 -0.24 13.80
C MET A 111 -25.26 0.79 14.60
N ASP A 112 -26.48 0.44 15.01
CA ASP A 112 -27.21 1.24 15.96
C ASP A 112 -26.35 1.44 17.20
N ALA A 113 -26.15 2.71 17.59
CA ALA A 113 -25.30 3.16 18.69
C ALA A 113 -25.65 2.57 20.09
N GLY A 114 -26.58 1.63 20.15
CA GLY A 114 -27.07 0.97 21.38
C GLY A 114 -26.66 -0.49 21.56
N THR A 115 -26.08 -1.15 20.59
CA THR A 115 -25.81 -2.60 20.70
C THR A 115 -24.36 -2.84 21.08
N ARG A 116 -24.15 -3.22 22.34
CA ARG A 116 -22.85 -3.60 22.92
C ARG A 116 -22.20 -4.74 22.13
N ALA A 117 -21.37 -4.41 21.15
CA ALA A 117 -20.67 -5.35 20.28
C ALA A 117 -19.70 -6.32 21.00
N LYS A 118 -19.48 -6.18 22.29
CA LYS A 118 -18.52 -7.01 23.06
C LYS A 118 -19.02 -8.39 23.48
N ARG A 119 -20.28 -8.78 23.28
CA ARG A 119 -20.83 -10.04 23.84
C ARG A 119 -21.36 -11.06 22.83
N GLU A 120 -21.51 -10.73 21.57
CA GLU A 120 -22.23 -11.60 20.64
C GLU A 120 -21.40 -12.16 19.49
N PHE A 121 -20.11 -11.82 19.41
CA PHE A 121 -19.23 -12.28 18.32
C PHE A 121 -18.87 -13.77 18.39
N SER A 122 -19.00 -14.43 19.53
CA SER A 122 -18.66 -15.84 19.69
C SER A 122 -19.81 -16.82 19.41
N GLU A 123 -21.05 -16.38 19.24
CA GLU A 123 -22.21 -17.30 19.22
C GLU A 123 -23.26 -17.06 18.12
N ARG A 124 -23.14 -16.07 17.23
CA ARG A 124 -24.17 -15.85 16.20
C ARG A 124 -23.88 -16.55 14.88
N LYS A 125 -24.59 -17.65 14.62
CA LYS A 125 -25.03 -18.05 13.27
C LYS A 125 -26.02 -16.96 12.80
N PHE A 126 -25.56 -16.05 11.92
CA PHE A 126 -26.43 -15.01 11.40
C PHE A 126 -27.40 -15.60 10.37
N SER A 127 -28.69 -15.53 10.66
CA SER A 127 -29.76 -15.61 9.68
C SER A 127 -30.25 -14.18 9.41
N TYR A 128 -29.74 -13.55 8.35
CA TYR A 128 -30.22 -12.27 7.85
C TYR A 128 -30.71 -12.43 6.42
N GLU A 129 -31.99 -12.17 6.18
CA GLU A 129 -32.58 -12.12 4.84
C GLU A 129 -32.27 -10.75 4.20
N SER A 130 -31.17 -10.64 3.48
CA SER A 130 -30.86 -9.46 2.69
C SER A 130 -31.43 -9.59 1.27
N LYS A 131 -31.98 -8.52 0.74
CA LYS A 131 -32.51 -8.45 -0.64
C LYS A 131 -31.41 -8.49 -1.71
N ASN A 132 -30.11 -8.46 -1.30
CA ASN A 132 -28.98 -8.62 -2.21
C ASN A 132 -27.80 -9.30 -1.47
N PRO A 133 -27.78 -10.65 -1.42
CA PRO A 133 -26.87 -11.43 -0.55
C PRO A 133 -25.38 -11.30 -0.89
N ARG A 134 -25.01 -10.68 -2.02
CA ARG A 134 -23.60 -10.56 -2.43
C ARG A 134 -22.88 -9.33 -1.88
N THR A 135 -23.59 -8.27 -1.51
CA THR A 135 -22.96 -7.01 -1.07
C THR A 135 -22.84 -6.90 0.45
N ASP A 136 -23.79 -7.44 1.20
CA ASP A 136 -23.79 -7.36 2.67
C ASP A 136 -22.76 -8.32 3.31
N PHE A 137 -22.48 -9.44 2.64
CA PHE A 137 -21.57 -10.50 3.11
C PHE A 137 -20.09 -10.10 3.00
N LEU A 138 -19.72 -9.36 1.96
CA LEU A 138 -18.33 -9.02 1.66
C LEU A 138 -17.71 -8.00 2.64
N PHE A 139 -18.52 -7.11 3.23
CA PHE A 139 -18.03 -6.11 4.16
C PHE A 139 -17.70 -6.71 5.53
N GLU A 140 -18.54 -7.62 6.05
CA GLU A 140 -18.28 -8.29 7.33
C GLU A 140 -17.02 -9.16 7.27
N GLU A 141 -16.69 -9.74 6.10
CA GLU A 141 -15.49 -10.57 5.96
C GLU A 141 -14.22 -9.74 5.72
N SER A 142 -14.28 -8.61 5.01
CA SER A 142 -13.06 -7.97 4.50
C SER A 142 -12.26 -7.18 5.55
N VAL A 143 -12.90 -6.43 6.45
CA VAL A 143 -12.18 -5.66 7.48
C VAL A 143 -12.12 -6.40 8.81
N TRP A 144 -13.22 -7.09 9.18
CA TRP A 144 -13.28 -7.80 10.45
C TRP A 144 -12.37 -9.02 10.52
N GLN A 145 -12.04 -9.66 9.39
CA GLN A 145 -11.02 -10.70 9.36
C GLN A 145 -9.64 -10.18 9.82
N TYR A 146 -9.39 -8.87 9.72
CA TYR A 146 -8.15 -8.23 10.17
C TYR A 146 -8.27 -7.54 11.53
N GLU A 147 -9.40 -7.69 12.25
CA GLU A 147 -9.62 -7.04 13.55
C GLU A 147 -8.51 -7.36 14.54
N ASN A 148 -8.04 -8.61 14.60
CA ASN A 148 -6.95 -9.02 15.48
C ASN A 148 -5.64 -8.25 15.22
N SER A 149 -5.41 -7.83 13.98
CA SER A 149 -4.20 -7.08 13.58
C SER A 149 -4.42 -5.57 13.61
N LEU A 150 -5.63 -5.10 13.27
CA LEU A 150 -5.96 -3.68 13.20
C LEU A 150 -6.50 -3.12 14.51
N SER A 151 -7.19 -3.95 15.33
CA SER A 151 -7.90 -3.53 16.57
C SER A 151 -8.73 -2.26 16.32
N ILE A 152 -9.53 -2.29 15.24
CA ILE A 152 -10.25 -1.10 14.76
C ILE A 152 -11.50 -0.82 15.60
N SER A 153 -12.11 -1.84 16.18
CA SER A 153 -13.36 -1.74 16.97
C SER A 153 -13.27 -0.71 18.09
N ASP A 154 -12.14 -0.66 18.79
CA ASP A 154 -11.92 0.29 19.88
C ASP A 154 -11.72 1.75 19.39
N LEU A 155 -11.55 1.93 18.08
CA LEU A 155 -11.35 3.24 17.46
C LEU A 155 -12.63 3.78 16.82
N LEU A 156 -13.58 2.93 16.43
CA LEU A 156 -14.80 3.34 15.71
C LEU A 156 -15.51 4.57 16.30
N PRO A 157 -15.77 4.66 17.63
CA PRO A 157 -16.48 5.80 18.20
C PRO A 157 -15.60 7.06 18.37
N LYS A 158 -14.29 6.97 18.11
CA LYS A 158 -13.36 8.08 18.36
C LYS A 158 -13.31 9.03 17.16
N LYS A 159 -13.19 10.32 17.43
CA LYS A 159 -12.90 11.31 16.38
C LYS A 159 -11.48 11.15 15.86
N ILE A 160 -11.31 11.17 14.57
CA ILE A 160 -10.02 10.97 13.90
C ILE A 160 -8.94 11.94 14.38
N LYS A 161 -9.29 13.20 14.66
CA LYS A 161 -8.36 14.20 15.20
C LYS A 161 -7.77 13.84 16.56
N THR A 162 -8.42 12.97 17.34
CA THR A 162 -7.97 12.54 18.67
C THR A 162 -7.05 11.32 18.63
N LEU A 163 -6.87 10.71 17.46
CA LEU A 163 -6.09 9.50 17.33
C LEU A 163 -4.58 9.78 17.35
N SER A 164 -3.82 8.87 17.97
CA SER A 164 -2.36 8.83 17.85
C SER A 164 -1.94 8.52 16.40
N LYS A 165 -0.65 8.74 16.06
CA LYS A 165 -0.12 8.42 14.72
C LYS A 165 -0.34 6.94 14.36
N GLY A 166 -0.01 6.02 15.27
CA GLY A 166 -0.24 4.59 15.05
C GLY A 166 -1.71 4.20 14.93
N GLN A 167 -2.60 4.87 15.68
CA GLN A 167 -4.05 4.67 15.52
C GLN A 167 -4.55 5.16 14.17
N ARG A 168 -4.08 6.32 13.70
CA ARG A 168 -4.38 6.82 12.35
C ARG A 168 -3.88 5.86 11.26
N GLN A 169 -2.70 5.25 11.45
CA GLN A 169 -2.19 4.27 10.50
C GLN A 169 -3.07 3.02 10.45
N ARG A 170 -3.60 2.54 11.58
CA ARG A 170 -4.56 1.43 11.58
C ARG A 170 -5.85 1.78 10.82
N VAL A 171 -6.37 2.99 10.98
CA VAL A 171 -7.52 3.48 10.18
C VAL A 171 -7.17 3.59 8.69
N ASN A 172 -5.95 3.98 8.37
CA ASN A 172 -5.44 4.06 7.00
C ASN A 172 -5.38 2.67 6.33
N PHE A 173 -4.96 1.63 7.06
CA PHE A 173 -5.05 0.26 6.57
C PHE A 173 -6.51 -0.20 6.41
N ALA A 174 -7.36 0.07 7.41
CA ALA A 174 -8.76 -0.31 7.36
C ALA A 174 -9.48 0.30 6.15
N GLN A 175 -9.28 1.58 5.88
CA GLN A 175 -9.88 2.26 4.72
C GLN A 175 -9.39 1.72 3.37
N ALA A 176 -8.13 1.26 3.30
CA ALA A 176 -7.58 0.67 2.09
C ALA A 176 -8.08 -0.76 1.83
N LEU A 177 -8.50 -1.48 2.88
CA LEU A 177 -8.94 -2.87 2.82
C LEU A 177 -10.48 -3.03 2.76
N ILE A 178 -11.24 -1.99 3.12
CA ILE A 178 -12.67 -2.06 3.36
C ILE A 178 -13.50 -2.54 2.16
N TYR A 179 -13.02 -2.30 0.95
CA TYR A 179 -13.66 -2.73 -0.30
C TYR A 179 -12.98 -3.93 -0.97
N ASN A 180 -12.12 -4.64 -0.23
CA ASN A 180 -11.41 -5.85 -0.66
C ASN A 180 -10.69 -5.69 -2.03
N PRO A 181 -9.75 -4.75 -2.15
CA PRO A 181 -9.06 -4.47 -3.40
C PRO A 181 -8.19 -5.65 -3.82
N SER A 182 -8.04 -5.93 -5.11
CA SER A 182 -7.12 -6.97 -5.61
C SER A 182 -5.64 -6.56 -5.52
N VAL A 183 -5.36 -5.27 -5.44
CA VAL A 183 -4.03 -4.68 -5.35
C VAL A 183 -3.93 -3.80 -4.11
N LEU A 184 -2.88 -3.97 -3.33
CA LEU A 184 -2.59 -3.14 -2.16
C LEU A 184 -1.26 -2.42 -2.35
N VAL A 185 -1.30 -1.11 -2.30
CA VAL A 185 -0.14 -0.23 -2.45
C VAL A 185 0.13 0.47 -1.12
N LEU A 186 1.34 0.31 -0.58
CA LEU A 186 1.74 0.80 0.74
C LEU A 186 2.91 1.78 0.58
N ASP A 187 2.70 3.05 0.93
CA ASP A 187 3.75 4.06 0.90
C ASP A 187 4.35 4.21 2.31
N GLU A 188 5.58 3.78 2.51
CA GLU A 188 6.33 3.83 3.77
C GLU A 188 5.47 3.37 5.00
N PRO A 189 4.90 2.16 4.99
CA PRO A 189 3.84 1.77 5.94
C PRO A 189 4.28 1.72 7.40
N ALA A 190 5.59 1.59 7.69
CA ALA A 190 6.16 1.60 9.05
C ALA A 190 6.57 2.99 9.52
N SER A 191 6.47 4.05 8.68
CA SER A 191 6.93 5.38 9.05
C SER A 191 6.27 5.90 10.32
N GLY A 192 7.11 6.15 11.35
CA GLY A 192 6.69 6.71 12.65
C GLY A 192 5.83 5.79 13.52
N LEU A 193 5.88 4.48 13.29
CA LEU A 193 5.35 3.47 14.18
C LEU A 193 6.39 3.07 15.23
N ASP A 194 5.94 2.69 16.42
CA ASP A 194 6.80 2.08 17.43
C ASP A 194 7.14 0.60 17.07
N PRO A 195 8.15 -0.02 17.72
CA PRO A 195 8.58 -1.38 17.38
C PRO A 195 7.46 -2.43 17.46
N ALA A 196 6.55 -2.33 18.41
CA ALA A 196 5.45 -3.29 18.55
C ALA A 196 4.43 -3.11 17.40
N GLN A 197 4.14 -1.87 17.03
CA GLN A 197 3.27 -1.56 15.90
C GLN A 197 3.87 -2.02 14.57
N ILE A 198 5.20 -1.92 14.38
CA ILE A 198 5.89 -2.43 13.19
C ILE A 198 5.73 -3.95 13.08
N ILE A 199 5.87 -4.69 14.18
CA ILE A 199 5.67 -6.14 14.19
C ILE A 199 4.23 -6.50 13.77
N ASN A 200 3.23 -5.81 14.32
CA ASN A 200 1.84 -6.04 13.98
C ASN A 200 1.54 -5.72 12.51
N MET A 201 2.06 -4.59 12.02
CA MET A 201 1.95 -4.20 10.60
C MET A 201 2.58 -5.24 9.68
N ARG A 202 3.79 -5.73 9.99
CA ARG A 202 4.44 -6.79 9.20
C ARG A 202 3.63 -8.08 9.18
N SER A 203 3.05 -8.47 10.32
CA SER A 203 2.19 -9.65 10.42
C SER A 203 0.92 -9.49 9.57
N LEU A 204 0.31 -8.30 9.60
CA LEU A 204 -0.84 -7.96 8.75
C LEU A 204 -0.47 -8.06 7.26
N VAL A 205 0.59 -7.38 6.82
CA VAL A 205 1.02 -7.39 5.41
C VAL A 205 1.31 -8.82 4.92
N LYS A 206 1.93 -9.66 5.76
CA LYS A 206 2.15 -11.07 5.43
C LYS A 206 0.86 -11.86 5.28
N SER A 207 -0.14 -11.62 6.13
CA SER A 207 -1.43 -12.31 6.04
C SER A 207 -2.21 -11.94 4.79
N LEU A 208 -2.02 -10.73 4.27
CA LEU A 208 -2.66 -10.23 3.04
C LEU A 208 -2.05 -10.80 1.75
N LYS A 209 -0.87 -11.39 1.83
CA LYS A 209 -0.09 -11.83 0.67
C LYS A 209 -0.83 -12.82 -0.24
N ALA A 210 -1.59 -13.75 0.34
CA ALA A 210 -2.26 -14.81 -0.42
C ALA A 210 -3.34 -14.27 -1.37
N ASP A 211 -4.06 -13.23 -0.94
CA ASP A 211 -5.26 -12.75 -1.61
C ASP A 211 -5.01 -11.50 -2.46
N HIS A 212 -3.94 -10.76 -2.18
CA HIS A 212 -3.65 -9.47 -2.80
C HIS A 212 -2.32 -9.47 -3.58
N THR A 213 -2.24 -8.63 -4.59
CA THR A 213 -0.96 -8.18 -5.16
C THR A 213 -0.47 -7.02 -4.30
N ILE A 214 0.67 -7.18 -3.62
CA ILE A 214 1.17 -6.18 -2.67
C ILE A 214 2.42 -5.50 -3.22
N LEU A 215 2.38 -4.16 -3.28
CA LEU A 215 3.53 -3.31 -3.57
C LEU A 215 3.76 -2.37 -2.38
N LEU A 216 4.96 -2.37 -1.83
CA LEU A 216 5.33 -1.42 -0.78
C LEU A 216 6.56 -0.60 -1.19
N SER A 217 6.57 0.68 -0.80
CA SER A 217 7.77 1.51 -0.83
C SER A 217 8.39 1.55 0.55
N THR A 218 9.71 1.56 0.61
CA THR A 218 10.44 1.77 1.87
C THR A 218 11.86 2.28 1.61
N HIS A 219 12.43 2.93 2.61
CA HIS A 219 13.86 3.21 2.67
C HIS A 219 14.57 2.36 3.73
N LEU A 220 13.84 1.47 4.43
CA LEU A 220 14.33 0.63 5.51
C LEU A 220 14.65 -0.79 5.00
N MET A 221 15.94 -1.16 5.02
CA MET A 221 16.40 -2.50 4.60
C MET A 221 15.71 -3.62 5.38
N GLN A 222 15.50 -3.43 6.69
CA GLN A 222 14.86 -4.40 7.55
C GLN A 222 13.42 -4.74 7.13
N GLU A 223 12.73 -3.82 6.47
CA GLU A 223 11.40 -4.11 5.91
C GLU A 223 11.51 -4.97 4.67
N VAL A 224 12.47 -4.66 3.79
CA VAL A 224 12.72 -5.46 2.59
C VAL A 224 13.06 -6.89 2.99
N ASP A 225 14.03 -7.09 3.89
CA ASP A 225 14.47 -8.41 4.33
C ASP A 225 13.36 -9.21 5.02
N SER A 226 12.46 -8.52 5.75
CA SER A 226 11.41 -9.19 6.52
C SER A 226 10.12 -9.46 5.75
N LEU A 227 9.84 -8.68 4.70
CA LEU A 227 8.54 -8.70 4.01
C LEU A 227 8.62 -9.06 2.53
N CYS A 228 9.67 -8.59 1.81
CA CYS A 228 9.64 -8.63 0.36
C CYS A 228 10.16 -9.94 -0.22
N ASP A 229 9.40 -10.51 -1.16
CA ASP A 229 9.86 -11.62 -1.98
C ASP A 229 10.73 -11.15 -3.15
N LYS A 230 10.46 -9.93 -3.65
CA LYS A 230 11.17 -9.27 -4.74
C LYS A 230 11.33 -7.80 -4.41
N VAL A 231 12.44 -7.21 -4.80
CA VAL A 231 12.71 -5.79 -4.60
C VAL A 231 13.21 -5.14 -5.89
N TYR A 232 12.80 -3.90 -6.11
CA TYR A 232 13.35 -2.98 -7.11
C TYR A 232 14.10 -1.89 -6.37
N ILE A 233 15.40 -1.74 -6.63
CA ILE A 233 16.20 -0.64 -6.10
C ILE A 233 16.04 0.54 -7.05
N LEU A 234 15.44 1.61 -6.53
CA LEU A 234 15.21 2.86 -7.26
C LEU A 234 16.27 3.89 -6.84
N HIS A 235 17.00 4.39 -7.81
CA HIS A 235 18.00 5.42 -7.63
C HIS A 235 17.88 6.47 -8.75
N GLU A 236 17.83 7.75 -8.38
CA GLU A 236 17.71 8.89 -9.32
C GLU A 236 16.65 8.70 -10.41
N GLY A 237 15.48 8.21 -10.00
CA GLY A 237 14.34 8.01 -10.89
C GLY A 237 14.46 6.83 -11.85
N LYS A 238 15.42 5.92 -11.66
CA LYS A 238 15.63 4.71 -12.48
C LYS A 238 15.71 3.46 -11.62
N ILE A 239 15.36 2.31 -12.17
CA ILE A 239 15.62 1.01 -11.54
C ILE A 239 17.09 0.67 -11.75
N ALA A 240 17.84 0.66 -10.66
CA ALA A 240 19.27 0.32 -10.68
C ALA A 240 19.53 -1.19 -10.51
N ALA A 241 18.66 -1.90 -9.82
CA ALA A 241 18.69 -3.35 -9.69
C ALA A 241 17.31 -3.91 -9.34
N SER A 242 17.07 -5.18 -9.65
CA SER A 242 15.84 -5.87 -9.25
C SER A 242 16.09 -7.37 -9.09
N GLY A 243 15.38 -8.00 -8.16
CA GLY A 243 15.49 -9.43 -7.88
C GLY A 243 15.07 -9.74 -6.46
N ARG A 244 15.37 -10.93 -5.99
CA ARG A 244 15.27 -11.26 -4.58
C ARG A 244 16.39 -10.56 -3.80
N PRO A 245 16.19 -10.21 -2.52
CA PRO A 245 17.23 -9.53 -1.73
C PRO A 245 18.58 -10.23 -1.74
N ASP A 246 18.58 -11.56 -1.60
CA ASP A 246 19.76 -12.42 -1.63
C ASP A 246 20.44 -12.49 -3.02
N GLU A 247 19.67 -12.50 -4.09
CA GLU A 247 20.18 -12.47 -5.47
C GLU A 247 20.87 -11.15 -5.79
N ILE A 248 20.30 -10.02 -5.37
CA ILE A 248 20.92 -8.70 -5.57
C ILE A 248 22.24 -8.62 -4.80
N ALA A 249 22.26 -9.03 -3.53
CA ALA A 249 23.51 -9.07 -2.74
C ALA A 249 24.60 -9.88 -3.46
N SER A 250 24.25 -11.06 -3.97
CA SER A 250 25.16 -11.95 -4.70
C SER A 250 25.63 -11.33 -6.03
N GLN A 251 24.74 -10.70 -6.80
CA GLN A 251 25.06 -10.05 -8.07
C GLN A 251 26.09 -8.94 -7.91
N PHE A 252 25.99 -8.17 -6.82
CA PHE A 252 26.94 -7.09 -6.53
C PHE A 252 28.14 -7.53 -5.70
N LYS A 253 28.28 -8.85 -5.40
CA LYS A 253 29.35 -9.44 -4.59
C LYS A 253 29.44 -8.79 -3.21
N CYS A 254 28.29 -8.61 -2.57
CA CYS A 254 28.11 -8.03 -1.25
C CYS A 254 27.59 -9.10 -0.27
N LYS A 255 27.80 -8.88 1.03
CA LYS A 255 27.36 -9.81 2.08
C LYS A 255 25.86 -9.81 2.28
N ASN A 256 25.21 -8.65 2.07
CA ASN A 256 23.79 -8.44 2.27
C ASN A 256 23.25 -7.34 1.32
N LEU A 257 21.95 -7.16 1.32
CA LEU A 257 21.28 -6.14 0.51
C LEU A 257 21.73 -4.72 0.87
N GLU A 258 22.04 -4.45 2.14
CA GLU A 258 22.46 -3.12 2.61
C GLU A 258 23.79 -2.70 1.96
N GLU A 259 24.80 -3.58 1.97
CA GLU A 259 26.07 -3.33 1.28
C GLU A 259 25.87 -3.13 -0.24
N ALA A 260 24.98 -3.94 -0.86
CA ALA A 260 24.67 -3.81 -2.28
C ALA A 260 23.99 -2.48 -2.59
N PHE A 261 23.04 -2.07 -1.77
CA PHE A 261 22.36 -0.79 -1.91
C PHE A 261 23.33 0.40 -1.82
N PHE A 262 24.19 0.43 -0.80
CA PHE A 262 25.21 1.47 -0.68
C PHE A 262 26.14 1.49 -1.89
N LYS A 263 26.58 0.33 -2.36
CA LYS A 263 27.43 0.25 -3.56
C LYS A 263 26.75 0.79 -4.81
N ILE A 264 25.46 0.50 -4.99
CA ILE A 264 24.65 0.97 -6.13
C ILE A 264 24.47 2.49 -6.06
N THR A 265 24.13 3.03 -4.89
CA THR A 265 23.82 4.45 -4.72
C THR A 265 25.08 5.33 -4.68
N SER A 266 26.19 4.85 -4.10
CA SER A 266 27.46 5.62 -4.03
C SER A 266 28.26 5.59 -5.35
N ALA A 267 28.08 4.58 -6.20
CA ALA A 267 28.79 4.52 -7.49
C ALA A 267 28.37 5.65 -8.45
N SER A 268 27.17 6.19 -8.29
CA SER A 268 26.65 7.30 -9.10
C SER A 268 27.28 8.66 -8.69
N ASP A 269 27.60 8.83 -7.41
CA ASP A 269 28.21 10.09 -6.91
C ASP A 269 29.64 10.27 -7.42
N ILE A 270 30.37 9.17 -7.65
CA ILE A 270 31.77 9.21 -8.14
C ILE A 270 31.84 9.61 -9.63
N VAL A 271 30.80 9.36 -10.42
CA VAL A 271 30.74 9.71 -11.85
C VAL A 271 30.29 11.15 -12.07
N GLY A 272 29.61 11.77 -11.09
CA GLY A 272 29.12 13.15 -11.14
C GLY A 272 30.18 14.23 -10.85
N GLU A 273 31.27 13.90 -10.17
CA GLU A 273 32.35 14.87 -9.82
C GLU A 273 33.43 15.04 -10.89
N GLN A 274 33.33 14.36 -12.04
CA GLN A 274 34.31 14.46 -13.15
C GLN A 274 33.76 15.12 -14.42
N LYS A 275 32.78 16.04 -14.28
CA LYS A 275 32.37 16.87 -15.42
C LYS A 275 32.32 18.34 -15.07
#